data_d085a116f81a40d679b075a3ef505cab
#
_entry.id   d085a116f81a40d679b075a3ef505cab
#
_cell.length_a   1.000
_cell.length_b   1.000
_cell.length_c   1.000
_cell.angle_alpha   90.00
_cell.angle_beta   90.00
_cell.angle_gamma   90.00
#
_symmetry.space_group_name_H-M   'P 1'
#
loop_
_entity.id
_entity.type
_entity.pdbx_description
1 polymer ?
#
loop_
_entity_poly.entity_id
_entity_poly.type
_entity_poly.pdbx_seq_one_letter_code
_entity_poly.pdbx_strand_id
1 'polypeptide(L)'
;EDDDLAQIVFNLSDNVSENRTSSILSVSLTSAINTDVILNFTVVDDTELKIDLIQLIFTKDNWNINQEIIVTGKDDYIIDGDIGSEIMISVDDVLSDITYRTVLPTSVIVINEDNDDLDGDGVENSLDNCPLTSNTNQSDIDKDGIGDICDDDIDGDGVLNLKESEDSTDPENNCSFKSESVTEPVTSSPDCDSDGVENSVDQDDDNDGIKDEIE
;
A
#
# COMPACT_ATOMS: atom_id res chain seq x y z
N GLU A 1 -28.97 -40.70 6.57
CA GLU A 1 -27.49 -40.64 6.77
C GLU A 1 -27.06 -39.30 6.22
N ASP A 2 -26.40 -38.51 7.07
CA ASP A 2 -25.76 -37.25 6.67
C ASP A 2 -24.50 -37.68 5.87
N ASP A 3 -24.49 -37.44 4.57
CA ASP A 3 -23.39 -37.76 3.66
C ASP A 3 -22.50 -36.51 3.40
N ASP A 4 -22.74 -35.45 4.16
CA ASP A 4 -21.91 -34.24 4.09
C ASP A 4 -20.48 -34.53 4.59
N LEU A 5 -19.49 -34.20 3.75
CA LEU A 5 -18.10 -34.35 4.11
C LEU A 5 -17.73 -33.39 5.25
N ALA A 6 -17.06 -33.93 6.27
CA ALA A 6 -16.53 -33.11 7.37
C ALA A 6 -15.51 -32.09 6.81
N GLN A 7 -15.79 -30.81 6.98
CA GLN A 7 -14.93 -29.72 6.52
C GLN A 7 -14.87 -28.61 7.56
N ILE A 8 -13.77 -27.86 7.52
CA ILE A 8 -13.61 -26.62 8.26
C ILE A 8 -13.96 -25.48 7.31
N VAL A 9 -14.89 -24.63 7.70
CA VAL A 9 -15.23 -23.40 6.96
C VAL A 9 -14.64 -22.23 7.72
N PHE A 10 -13.95 -21.34 6.99
CA PHE A 10 -13.38 -20.15 7.58
C PHE A 10 -13.55 -18.95 6.65
N ASN A 11 -13.64 -17.78 7.23
CA ASN A 11 -13.72 -16.50 6.53
C ASN A 11 -12.93 -15.45 7.27
N LEU A 12 -12.01 -14.79 6.57
CA LEU A 12 -11.29 -13.62 7.05
C LEU A 12 -12.09 -12.38 6.66
N SER A 13 -12.30 -11.44 7.60
CA SER A 13 -13.10 -10.24 7.34
C SER A 13 -12.37 -9.24 6.45
N ASP A 14 -11.06 -9.07 6.63
CA ASP A 14 -10.22 -8.11 5.89
C ASP A 14 -8.74 -8.44 6.06
N ASN A 15 -7.84 -7.73 5.38
CA ASN A 15 -6.42 -7.69 5.68
C ASN A 15 -6.14 -6.94 6.98
N VAL A 16 -4.91 -6.90 7.38
CA VAL A 16 -4.41 -6.10 8.52
C VAL A 16 -3.32 -5.16 8.03
N SER A 17 -2.86 -4.25 8.85
CA SER A 17 -1.73 -3.37 8.55
C SER A 17 -0.79 -3.24 9.73
N GLU A 18 0.40 -2.75 9.48
CA GLU A 18 1.44 -2.48 10.48
C GLU A 18 1.02 -1.39 11.47
N ASN A 19 0.04 -0.57 11.14
CA ASN A 19 -0.67 0.28 12.10
C ASN A 19 -1.40 -0.50 13.21
N ARG A 20 -1.13 -1.82 13.34
CA ARG A 20 -1.73 -2.72 14.32
C ARG A 20 -3.24 -2.83 14.18
N THR A 21 -3.73 -2.73 12.95
CA THR A 21 -5.14 -3.03 12.68
C THR A 21 -5.42 -4.50 12.92
N SER A 22 -6.69 -4.82 13.15
CA SER A 22 -7.10 -6.19 13.44
C SER A 22 -8.23 -6.63 12.53
N SER A 23 -8.19 -7.89 12.13
CA SER A 23 -9.19 -8.58 11.34
C SER A 23 -9.75 -9.77 12.11
N ILE A 24 -10.91 -10.25 11.72
CA ILE A 24 -11.58 -11.40 12.35
C ILE A 24 -11.51 -12.59 11.41
N LEU A 25 -10.90 -13.68 11.86
CA LEU A 25 -10.96 -15.00 11.25
C LEU A 25 -12.09 -15.79 11.92
N SER A 26 -13.23 -15.92 11.23
CA SER A 26 -14.37 -16.72 11.70
C SER A 26 -14.26 -18.16 11.23
N VAL A 27 -14.46 -19.12 12.12
CA VAL A 27 -14.31 -20.55 11.83
C VAL A 27 -15.53 -21.33 12.34
N SER A 28 -16.03 -22.27 11.54
CA SER A 28 -17.09 -23.23 11.92
C SER A 28 -16.87 -24.60 11.26
N LEU A 29 -17.62 -25.60 11.69
CA LEU A 29 -17.61 -26.93 11.12
C LEU A 29 -18.85 -27.19 10.26
N THR A 30 -18.75 -28.08 9.26
CA THR A 30 -19.87 -28.40 8.37
C THR A 30 -20.75 -29.55 8.85
N SER A 31 -20.23 -30.47 9.64
CA SER A 31 -20.93 -31.69 10.07
C SER A 31 -21.02 -31.81 11.58
N ALA A 32 -22.12 -32.37 12.08
CA ALA A 32 -22.35 -32.64 13.50
C ALA A 32 -21.28 -33.60 14.07
N ILE A 33 -20.91 -33.38 15.31
CA ILE A 33 -19.84 -34.12 16.01
C ILE A 33 -20.39 -34.89 17.20
N ASN A 34 -19.76 -36.02 17.55
CA ASN A 34 -20.11 -36.82 18.70
C ASN A 34 -19.19 -36.58 19.91
N THR A 35 -17.97 -36.17 19.65
CA THR A 35 -16.98 -35.72 20.64
C THR A 35 -16.40 -34.39 20.15
N ASP A 36 -15.66 -33.70 20.98
CA ASP A 36 -15.10 -32.41 20.67
C ASP A 36 -14.16 -32.47 19.46
N VAL A 37 -14.07 -31.33 18.69
CA VAL A 37 -13.07 -31.12 17.65
C VAL A 37 -12.18 -29.99 18.09
N ILE A 38 -10.88 -30.23 18.08
CA ILE A 38 -9.84 -29.27 18.46
C ILE A 38 -9.10 -28.82 17.19
N LEU A 39 -9.17 -27.53 16.91
CA LEU A 39 -8.42 -26.90 15.82
C LEU A 39 -7.24 -26.13 16.40
N ASN A 40 -6.06 -26.35 15.82
CA ASN A 40 -4.84 -25.63 16.14
C ASN A 40 -4.52 -24.65 15.04
N PHE A 41 -4.06 -23.46 15.43
CA PHE A 41 -3.70 -22.36 14.53
C PHE A 41 -2.23 -22.01 14.75
N THR A 42 -1.49 -21.88 13.65
CA THR A 42 -0.07 -21.51 13.68
C THR A 42 0.18 -20.45 12.63
N VAL A 43 0.69 -19.31 13.05
CA VAL A 43 1.20 -18.26 12.15
C VAL A 43 2.55 -18.74 11.62
N VAL A 44 2.73 -18.74 10.30
CA VAL A 44 3.96 -19.22 9.65
C VAL A 44 5.06 -18.16 9.77
N ASP A 45 4.70 -16.90 9.56
CA ASP A 45 5.58 -15.77 9.80
C ASP A 45 5.04 -14.92 10.94
N ASP A 46 5.63 -15.10 12.11
CA ASP A 46 5.23 -14.42 13.33
C ASP A 46 5.90 -13.04 13.49
N THR A 47 6.71 -12.59 12.53
CA THR A 47 7.17 -11.20 12.46
C THR A 47 6.05 -10.29 11.98
N GLU A 48 5.20 -10.77 11.08
CA GLU A 48 4.13 -10.02 10.42
C GLU A 48 2.80 -10.04 11.18
N LEU A 49 2.44 -11.18 11.73
CA LEU A 49 1.11 -11.40 12.30
C LEU A 49 1.15 -11.87 13.75
N LYS A 50 0.09 -11.50 14.46
CA LYS A 50 -0.25 -12.04 15.77
C LYS A 50 -1.70 -12.50 15.77
N ILE A 51 -1.96 -13.65 16.41
CA ILE A 51 -3.31 -14.14 16.73
C ILE A 51 -3.52 -14.17 18.25
N ASP A 52 -4.75 -13.95 18.69
CA ASP A 52 -5.10 -13.94 20.11
C ASP A 52 -5.31 -15.36 20.68
N LEU A 53 -5.76 -16.30 19.82
CA LEU A 53 -6.00 -17.69 20.19
C LEU A 53 -5.29 -18.63 19.21
N ILE A 54 -4.54 -19.58 19.76
CA ILE A 54 -3.84 -20.63 18.98
C ILE A 54 -4.66 -21.93 18.86
N GLN A 55 -5.82 -21.99 19.50
CA GLN A 55 -6.67 -23.17 19.52
C GLN A 55 -8.15 -22.78 19.67
N LEU A 56 -9.02 -23.47 18.92
CA LEU A 56 -10.47 -23.43 19.10
C LEU A 56 -10.98 -24.84 19.42
N ILE A 57 -11.99 -24.92 20.29
CA ILE A 57 -12.64 -26.17 20.66
C ILE A 57 -14.13 -26.10 20.27
N PHE A 58 -14.52 -26.99 19.36
CA PHE A 58 -15.91 -27.18 18.98
C PHE A 58 -16.51 -28.34 19.73
N THR A 59 -17.67 -28.13 20.34
CA THR A 59 -18.43 -29.10 21.10
C THR A 59 -19.74 -29.46 20.38
N LYS A 60 -20.48 -30.46 20.86
CA LYS A 60 -21.82 -30.81 20.32
C LYS A 60 -22.80 -29.63 20.25
N ASP A 61 -22.62 -28.67 21.16
CA ASP A 61 -23.55 -27.55 21.31
C ASP A 61 -23.18 -26.33 20.45
N ASN A 62 -21.93 -26.27 19.93
CA ASN A 62 -21.42 -25.08 19.21
C ASN A 62 -20.70 -25.38 17.89
N TRP A 63 -20.68 -26.63 17.41
CA TRP A 63 -19.94 -27.03 16.21
C TRP A 63 -20.31 -26.21 14.95
N ASN A 64 -21.56 -25.79 14.83
CA ASN A 64 -22.09 -24.99 13.71
C ASN A 64 -22.18 -23.49 14.01
N ILE A 65 -21.63 -23.04 15.12
CA ILE A 65 -21.58 -21.63 15.50
C ILE A 65 -20.16 -21.12 15.20
N ASN A 66 -20.08 -20.01 14.47
CA ASN A 66 -18.80 -19.39 14.22
C ASN A 66 -18.08 -19.05 15.53
N GLN A 67 -16.85 -19.49 15.64
CA GLN A 67 -15.91 -19.02 16.65
C GLN A 67 -14.91 -18.10 15.96
N GLU A 68 -14.36 -17.13 16.68
CA GLU A 68 -13.58 -16.04 16.13
C GLU A 68 -12.16 -16.04 16.71
N ILE A 69 -11.21 -15.72 15.85
CA ILE A 69 -9.82 -15.42 16.21
C ILE A 69 -9.53 -14.01 15.75
N ILE A 70 -8.94 -13.19 16.61
CA ILE A 70 -8.48 -11.87 16.24
C ILE A 70 -7.07 -12.00 15.66
N VAL A 71 -6.92 -11.57 14.42
CA VAL A 71 -5.63 -11.44 13.73
C VAL A 71 -5.22 -10.00 13.77
N THR A 72 -4.00 -9.69 14.14
CA THR A 72 -3.49 -8.32 14.26
C THR A 72 -2.17 -8.23 13.50
N GLY A 73 -2.01 -7.19 12.68
CA GLY A 73 -0.76 -6.84 12.01
C GLY A 73 0.31 -6.41 13.02
N LYS A 74 1.54 -6.66 12.71
CA LYS A 74 2.69 -6.21 13.50
C LYS A 74 3.47 -5.17 12.71
N ASP A 75 3.91 -4.17 13.42
CA ASP A 75 4.69 -3.04 12.98
C ASP A 75 6.18 -3.33 13.24
N ASP A 76 7.04 -3.17 12.25
CA ASP A 76 8.47 -3.47 12.40
C ASP A 76 9.43 -2.39 11.88
N TYR A 77 8.96 -1.35 11.23
CA TYR A 77 9.75 -0.25 10.65
C TYR A 77 10.67 -0.65 9.48
N ILE A 78 10.37 -1.72 8.78
CA ILE A 78 11.09 -2.16 7.59
C ILE A 78 10.23 -1.90 6.35
N ILE A 79 10.71 -1.09 5.44
CA ILE A 79 10.04 -0.83 4.17
C ILE A 79 10.20 -2.08 3.29
N ASP A 80 9.32 -3.05 3.42
CA ASP A 80 9.37 -4.30 2.66
C ASP A 80 8.10 -4.54 1.81
N GLY A 81 7.15 -3.60 1.87
CA GLY A 81 5.88 -3.64 1.17
C GLY A 81 4.90 -4.63 1.81
N ASP A 82 3.71 -4.70 1.26
CA ASP A 82 2.64 -5.57 1.76
C ASP A 82 3.06 -7.05 1.83
N ILE A 83 3.19 -7.60 3.04
CA ILE A 83 3.64 -8.98 3.26
C ILE A 83 2.47 -9.92 3.53
N GLY A 84 2.41 -11.01 2.76
CA GLY A 84 1.45 -12.09 2.95
C GLY A 84 1.97 -13.19 3.88
N SER A 85 1.37 -13.34 5.06
CA SER A 85 1.68 -14.41 6.01
C SER A 85 0.55 -15.43 6.10
N GLU A 86 0.90 -16.72 6.25
CA GLU A 86 -0.07 -17.80 6.36
C GLU A 86 -0.44 -18.11 7.82
N ILE A 87 -1.73 -18.31 8.07
CA ILE A 87 -2.22 -18.95 9.30
C ILE A 87 -2.62 -20.38 8.93
N MET A 88 -1.83 -21.35 9.37
CA MET A 88 -2.10 -22.77 9.20
C MET A 88 -3.20 -23.20 10.17
N ILE A 89 -4.18 -23.97 9.66
CA ILE A 89 -5.30 -24.54 10.42
C ILE A 89 -5.19 -26.06 10.36
N SER A 90 -5.08 -26.71 11.49
CA SER A 90 -4.99 -28.18 11.57
C SER A 90 -5.89 -28.74 12.65
N VAL A 91 -6.37 -29.96 12.43
CA VAL A 91 -7.12 -30.73 13.44
C VAL A 91 -6.15 -31.47 14.35
N ASP A 92 -6.39 -31.47 15.68
CA ASP A 92 -5.73 -32.38 16.57
C ASP A 92 -6.28 -33.81 16.32
N ASP A 93 -5.50 -34.66 15.66
CA ASP A 93 -5.93 -35.99 15.18
C ASP A 93 -6.06 -37.03 16.29
N VAL A 94 -5.57 -36.73 17.48
CA VAL A 94 -5.65 -37.62 18.64
C VAL A 94 -6.89 -37.34 19.49
N LEU A 95 -7.17 -36.06 19.74
CA LEU A 95 -8.20 -35.64 20.70
C LEU A 95 -9.53 -35.28 20.04
N SER A 96 -9.55 -35.05 18.71
CA SER A 96 -10.75 -34.64 18.00
C SER A 96 -11.70 -35.79 17.65
N ASP A 97 -12.94 -35.45 17.30
CA ASP A 97 -13.93 -36.36 16.74
C ASP A 97 -13.40 -37.14 15.54
N ILE A 98 -13.71 -38.41 15.44
CA ILE A 98 -13.16 -39.32 14.42
C ILE A 98 -13.50 -38.84 12.98
N THR A 99 -14.63 -38.14 12.78
CA THR A 99 -15.04 -37.64 11.48
C THR A 99 -14.14 -36.53 10.96
N TYR A 100 -13.47 -35.79 11.84
CA TYR A 100 -12.57 -34.69 11.50
C TYR A 100 -11.09 -35.04 11.47
N ARG A 101 -10.68 -36.20 12.02
CA ARG A 101 -9.26 -36.62 12.08
C ARG A 101 -8.60 -36.78 10.71
N THR A 102 -9.38 -36.98 9.66
CA THR A 102 -8.87 -37.12 8.28
C THR A 102 -8.92 -35.84 7.48
N VAL A 103 -9.41 -34.74 8.06
CA VAL A 103 -9.41 -33.43 7.41
C VAL A 103 -7.95 -32.96 7.32
N LEU A 104 -7.52 -32.69 6.10
CA LEU A 104 -6.15 -32.22 5.86
C LEU A 104 -5.97 -30.78 6.37
N PRO A 105 -4.77 -30.43 6.83
CA PRO A 105 -4.45 -29.06 7.15
C PRO A 105 -4.74 -28.11 5.97
N THR A 106 -5.20 -26.94 6.29
CA THR A 106 -5.46 -25.84 5.32
C THR A 106 -4.84 -24.56 5.85
N SER A 107 -4.83 -23.50 5.05
CA SER A 107 -4.32 -22.21 5.48
C SER A 107 -5.17 -21.06 4.93
N VAL A 108 -5.07 -19.91 5.58
CA VAL A 108 -5.54 -18.63 5.10
C VAL A 108 -4.34 -17.68 5.01
N ILE A 109 -4.23 -16.93 3.90
CA ILE A 109 -3.23 -15.87 3.75
C ILE A 109 -3.85 -14.57 4.24
N VAL A 110 -3.12 -13.85 5.06
CA VAL A 110 -3.47 -12.51 5.56
C VAL A 110 -2.36 -11.57 5.09
N ILE A 111 -2.73 -10.47 4.45
CA ILE A 111 -1.79 -9.43 4.08
C ILE A 111 -1.64 -8.50 5.27
N ASN A 112 -0.39 -8.21 5.65
CA ASN A 112 -0.01 -7.10 6.51
C ASN A 112 0.41 -5.96 5.59
N GLU A 113 -0.34 -4.87 5.59
CA GLU A 113 -0.10 -3.72 4.71
C GLU A 113 0.97 -2.83 5.34
N ASP A 114 2.04 -2.58 4.58
CA ASP A 114 3.14 -1.70 4.97
C ASP A 114 2.66 -0.25 5.11
N ASN A 115 3.11 0.43 6.17
CA ASN A 115 2.76 1.83 6.45
C ASN A 115 3.98 2.69 6.82
N ASP A 116 5.16 2.26 6.44
CA ASP A 116 6.39 2.93 6.84
C ASP A 116 6.55 4.33 6.23
N ASP A 117 7.01 5.24 7.07
CA ASP A 117 7.30 6.64 6.78
C ASP A 117 8.76 6.91 7.16
N LEU A 118 9.65 6.93 6.15
CA LEU A 118 11.10 6.91 6.36
C LEU A 118 11.67 8.23 6.87
N ASP A 119 11.08 9.37 6.49
CA ASP A 119 11.55 10.68 6.92
C ASP A 119 10.72 11.29 8.07
N GLY A 120 9.62 10.62 8.43
CA GLY A 120 8.78 10.93 9.59
C GLY A 120 7.89 12.16 9.41
N ASP A 121 7.49 12.46 8.19
CA ASP A 121 6.69 13.66 7.89
C ASP A 121 5.17 13.43 7.98
N GLY A 122 4.75 12.19 8.14
CA GLY A 122 3.36 11.77 8.27
C GLY A 122 2.71 11.35 6.94
N VAL A 123 3.50 11.19 5.88
CA VAL A 123 3.08 10.61 4.60
C VAL A 123 3.80 9.28 4.41
N GLU A 124 3.05 8.22 4.18
CA GLU A 124 3.62 6.88 3.94
C GLU A 124 4.51 6.91 2.68
N ASN A 125 5.63 6.20 2.68
CA ASN A 125 6.59 6.18 1.56
C ASN A 125 5.95 5.88 0.20
N SER A 126 4.90 5.04 0.19
CA SER A 126 4.16 4.66 -1.02
C SER A 126 3.33 5.80 -1.63
N LEU A 127 3.04 6.83 -0.84
CA LEU A 127 2.23 8.00 -1.20
C LEU A 127 3.06 9.29 -1.20
N ASP A 128 4.31 9.21 -0.72
CA ASP A 128 5.19 10.34 -0.55
C ASP A 128 5.95 10.66 -1.84
N ASN A 129 5.84 11.89 -2.31
CA ASN A 129 6.55 12.37 -3.48
C ASN A 129 8.03 12.75 -3.21
N CYS A 130 8.46 12.74 -1.91
CA CYS A 130 9.86 12.89 -1.49
C CYS A 130 10.23 11.96 -0.33
N PRO A 131 10.25 10.63 -0.47
CA PRO A 131 10.30 9.66 0.64
C PRO A 131 11.52 9.72 1.57
N LEU A 132 12.47 10.58 1.30
CA LEU A 132 13.70 10.77 2.08
C LEU A 132 13.86 12.19 2.63
N THR A 133 12.88 13.09 2.35
CA THR A 133 13.00 14.52 2.67
C THR A 133 11.64 15.08 3.06
N SER A 134 11.44 15.26 4.36
CA SER A 134 10.18 15.67 4.98
C SER A 134 9.49 16.84 4.27
N ASN A 135 8.29 16.60 3.75
CA ASN A 135 7.49 17.58 3.00
C ASN A 135 5.98 17.34 3.16
N THR A 136 5.47 17.34 4.38
CA THR A 136 4.07 17.09 4.75
C THR A 136 3.01 17.74 3.85
N ASN A 137 3.35 18.84 3.13
CA ASN A 137 2.45 19.52 2.20
C ASN A 137 2.39 18.87 0.81
N GLN A 138 3.31 17.96 0.51
CA GLN A 138 3.39 17.22 -0.75
C GLN A 138 3.30 18.13 -1.99
N SER A 139 4.00 19.29 -1.91
CA SER A 139 4.04 20.25 -3.00
C SER A 139 4.76 19.66 -4.21
N ASP A 140 4.17 19.83 -5.40
CA ASP A 140 4.64 19.32 -6.68
C ASP A 140 4.08 20.27 -7.77
N ILE A 141 4.90 21.21 -8.21
CA ILE A 141 4.49 22.34 -9.07
C ILE A 141 4.20 21.86 -10.48
N ASP A 142 5.09 21.03 -11.05
CA ASP A 142 4.96 20.56 -12.43
C ASP A 142 4.14 19.27 -12.58
N LYS A 143 3.84 18.59 -11.44
CA LYS A 143 3.02 17.38 -11.34
C LYS A 143 3.63 16.14 -12.01
N ASP A 144 4.94 16.03 -11.98
CA ASP A 144 5.65 14.85 -12.49
C ASP A 144 5.71 13.69 -11.49
N GLY A 145 5.34 13.94 -10.22
CA GLY A 145 5.30 12.98 -9.13
C GLY A 145 6.53 13.03 -8.21
N ILE A 146 7.46 13.95 -8.46
CA ILE A 146 8.57 14.29 -7.56
C ILE A 146 8.20 15.59 -6.83
N GLY A 147 8.37 15.62 -5.51
CA GLY A 147 8.02 16.83 -4.74
C GLY A 147 9.08 17.92 -4.87
N ASP A 148 8.64 19.18 -4.86
CA ASP A 148 9.47 20.39 -5.06
C ASP A 148 10.79 20.38 -4.25
N ILE A 149 10.78 19.84 -3.03
CA ILE A 149 11.95 19.86 -2.14
C ILE A 149 13.03 18.85 -2.54
N CYS A 150 12.69 17.84 -3.30
CA CYS A 150 13.57 16.79 -3.77
C CYS A 150 13.72 16.77 -5.29
N ASP A 151 13.11 17.73 -5.99
CA ASP A 151 13.16 17.88 -7.43
C ASP A 151 14.33 18.78 -7.85
N ASP A 152 15.04 18.36 -8.89
CA ASP A 152 16.13 19.13 -9.50
C ASP A 152 15.63 20.13 -10.57
N ASP A 153 14.34 20.02 -11.02
CA ASP A 153 13.69 20.86 -12.04
C ASP A 153 12.21 21.11 -11.64
N ILE A 154 12.01 21.91 -10.57
CA ILE A 154 10.74 22.08 -9.84
C ILE A 154 9.56 22.46 -10.73
N ASP A 155 9.78 23.28 -11.78
CA ASP A 155 8.71 23.75 -12.63
C ASP A 155 8.60 23.01 -13.98
N GLY A 156 9.52 22.06 -14.22
CA GLY A 156 9.50 21.13 -15.35
C GLY A 156 9.74 21.78 -16.70
N ASP A 157 10.44 22.93 -16.76
CA ASP A 157 10.73 23.66 -18.00
C ASP A 157 11.96 23.12 -18.75
N GLY A 158 12.68 22.13 -18.15
CA GLY A 158 13.86 21.47 -18.70
C GLY A 158 15.17 22.18 -18.36
N VAL A 159 15.14 23.17 -17.47
CA VAL A 159 16.33 23.84 -16.90
C VAL A 159 16.38 23.53 -15.42
N LEU A 160 17.48 22.93 -14.97
CA LEU A 160 17.65 22.57 -13.55
C LEU A 160 17.65 23.80 -12.64
N ASN A 161 17.06 23.73 -11.46
CA ASN A 161 16.98 24.79 -10.44
C ASN A 161 18.30 25.49 -10.18
N LEU A 162 19.40 24.70 -10.13
CA LEU A 162 20.75 25.27 -9.94
C LEU A 162 21.15 26.16 -11.13
N LYS A 163 20.83 25.73 -12.35
CA LYS A 163 21.16 26.47 -13.57
C LYS A 163 20.34 27.75 -13.68
N GLU A 164 19.08 27.71 -13.31
CA GLU A 164 18.22 28.87 -13.26
C GLU A 164 18.72 29.92 -12.26
N SER A 165 19.13 29.46 -11.08
CA SER A 165 19.79 30.33 -10.07
C SER A 165 21.03 31.02 -10.64
N GLU A 166 21.85 30.35 -11.47
CA GLU A 166 22.99 30.94 -12.16
C GLU A 166 22.55 31.94 -13.23
N ASP A 167 21.48 31.63 -13.96
CA ASP A 167 20.96 32.42 -15.04
C ASP A 167 20.09 33.60 -14.58
N SER A 168 19.77 33.63 -13.27
CA SER A 168 18.86 34.60 -12.63
C SER A 168 17.45 34.51 -13.17
N THR A 169 16.98 33.30 -13.50
CA THR A 169 15.62 32.91 -13.78
C THR A 169 14.96 32.37 -12.50
N ASP A 170 13.68 32.02 -12.55
CA ASP A 170 12.87 31.63 -11.39
C ASP A 170 12.55 30.13 -11.44
N PRO A 171 13.13 29.27 -10.54
CA PRO A 171 12.93 27.82 -10.53
C PRO A 171 11.51 27.34 -10.23
N GLU A 172 10.58 28.23 -9.90
CA GLU A 172 9.18 27.89 -9.64
C GLU A 172 8.25 28.38 -10.76
N ASN A 173 8.83 28.89 -11.87
CA ASN A 173 8.06 29.51 -12.96
C ASN A 173 8.54 29.00 -14.32
N ASN A 174 7.86 28.01 -14.84
CA ASN A 174 8.14 27.36 -16.12
C ASN A 174 8.09 28.25 -17.38
N CYS A 175 7.91 29.53 -17.17
CA CYS A 175 7.98 30.56 -18.21
C CYS A 175 9.17 31.48 -18.01
N SER A 176 10.05 31.24 -17.04
CA SER A 176 11.17 32.11 -16.67
C SER A 176 12.51 31.43 -16.95
N PHE A 177 12.73 30.90 -18.14
CA PHE A 177 13.97 30.19 -18.50
C PHE A 177 14.71 30.83 -19.66
N LYS A 178 15.97 30.38 -19.84
CA LYS A 178 16.73 30.65 -21.05
C LYS A 178 16.76 29.42 -21.94
N SER A 179 16.29 29.55 -23.18
CA SER A 179 16.16 28.40 -24.09
C SER A 179 17.49 27.68 -24.37
N GLU A 180 18.62 28.39 -24.30
CA GLU A 180 19.96 27.79 -24.42
C GLU A 180 20.39 26.95 -23.21
N SER A 181 19.69 27.06 -22.09
CA SER A 181 19.97 26.34 -20.82
C SER A 181 19.13 25.07 -20.67
N VAL A 182 18.15 24.82 -21.51
CA VAL A 182 17.31 23.61 -21.50
C VAL A 182 18.19 22.39 -21.79
N THR A 183 18.29 21.46 -20.84
CA THR A 183 19.11 20.24 -20.93
C THR A 183 18.33 18.97 -20.59
N GLU A 184 17.22 19.11 -19.87
CA GLU A 184 16.36 17.98 -19.44
C GLU A 184 15.06 17.94 -20.26
N PRO A 185 14.33 16.82 -20.26
CA PRO A 185 13.02 16.75 -20.88
C PRO A 185 12.03 17.69 -20.19
N VAL A 186 11.32 18.48 -20.92
CA VAL A 186 10.23 19.33 -20.40
C VAL A 186 9.08 18.45 -19.91
N THR A 187 8.73 18.53 -18.64
CA THR A 187 7.64 17.77 -17.99
C THR A 187 6.37 18.59 -17.86
N SER A 188 6.47 19.91 -17.79
CA SER A 188 5.34 20.82 -17.79
C SER A 188 4.92 21.23 -19.21
N SER A 189 3.67 21.67 -19.35
CA SER A 189 3.14 22.26 -20.58
C SER A 189 2.78 23.72 -20.28
N PRO A 190 3.75 24.66 -20.32
CA PRO A 190 3.48 26.06 -20.01
C PRO A 190 2.55 26.70 -21.03
N ASP A 191 1.73 27.63 -20.55
CA ASP A 191 0.92 28.60 -21.32
C ASP A 191 1.25 29.96 -20.71
N CYS A 192 2.35 30.55 -21.20
CA CYS A 192 3.01 31.67 -20.53
C CYS A 192 2.25 32.97 -20.65
N ASP A 193 1.48 33.14 -21.70
CA ASP A 193 0.63 34.32 -21.92
C ASP A 193 -0.82 34.13 -21.43
N SER A 194 -1.16 32.89 -21.03
CA SER A 194 -2.49 32.49 -20.53
C SER A 194 -3.61 32.68 -21.55
N ASP A 195 -3.33 32.51 -22.83
CA ASP A 195 -4.33 32.61 -23.91
C ASP A 195 -5.10 31.30 -24.13
N GLY A 196 -4.65 30.19 -23.53
CA GLY A 196 -5.24 28.85 -23.60
C GLY A 196 -4.60 27.96 -24.67
N VAL A 197 -3.47 28.36 -25.21
CA VAL A 197 -2.62 27.58 -26.12
C VAL A 197 -1.31 27.29 -25.39
N GLU A 198 -0.91 26.02 -25.32
CA GLU A 198 0.36 25.65 -24.70
C GLU A 198 1.52 26.12 -25.57
N ASN A 199 2.61 26.62 -24.98
CA ASN A 199 3.81 27.12 -25.67
C ASN A 199 4.34 26.16 -26.74
N SER A 200 4.25 24.83 -26.49
CA SER A 200 4.69 23.80 -27.44
C SER A 200 4.00 23.83 -28.80
N VAL A 201 2.85 24.52 -28.91
CA VAL A 201 2.03 24.65 -30.12
C VAL A 201 1.66 26.10 -30.43
N ASP A 202 1.98 27.05 -29.56
CA ASP A 202 1.86 28.48 -29.80
C ASP A 202 2.96 28.95 -30.75
N GLN A 203 2.84 30.14 -31.30
CA GLN A 203 3.80 30.78 -32.19
C GLN A 203 4.30 32.13 -31.66
N ASP A 204 3.84 32.50 -30.47
CA ASP A 204 4.14 33.79 -29.82
C ASP A 204 3.85 33.59 -28.33
N ASP A 205 4.73 32.82 -27.65
CA ASP A 205 4.55 32.26 -26.34
C ASP A 205 4.32 33.28 -25.21
N ASP A 206 4.69 34.56 -25.45
CA ASP A 206 4.50 35.66 -24.50
C ASP A 206 3.54 36.77 -25.02
N ASN A 207 2.94 36.56 -26.20
CA ASN A 207 1.98 37.47 -26.83
C ASN A 207 2.50 38.91 -27.03
N ASP A 208 3.82 39.07 -27.23
CA ASP A 208 4.42 40.39 -27.47
C ASP A 208 4.28 40.86 -28.94
N GLY A 209 3.82 39.96 -29.79
CA GLY A 209 3.57 40.21 -31.24
C GLY A 209 4.79 39.87 -32.10
N ILE A 210 5.81 39.25 -31.55
CA ILE A 210 6.96 38.72 -32.28
C ILE A 210 6.85 37.17 -32.16
N LYS A 211 7.07 36.46 -33.20
CA LYS A 211 7.00 35.01 -33.17
C LYS A 211 8.30 34.41 -32.60
N ASP A 212 8.21 33.34 -31.82
CA ASP A 212 9.33 32.63 -31.21
C ASP A 212 10.44 32.23 -32.19
N GLU A 213 10.12 31.99 -33.47
CA GLU A 213 11.12 31.67 -34.50
C GLU A 213 12.03 32.88 -34.86
N ILE A 214 11.73 34.10 -34.32
CA ILE A 214 12.39 35.38 -34.70
C ILE A 214 13.15 35.99 -33.52
N GLU A 215 12.88 35.52 -32.28
CA GLU A 215 13.60 35.88 -31.07
C GLU A 215 14.82 35.01 -30.87
#